data_3c34c5b5fefef728153cb1e4a146fa5b
#
_entry.id   3c34c5b5fefef728153cb1e4a146fa5b
#
_cell.length_a   1.000
_cell.length_b   1.000
_cell.length_c   1.000
_cell.angle_alpha   90.00
_cell.angle_beta   90.00
_cell.angle_gamma   90.00
#
_symmetry.space_group_name_H-M   'P 1'
#
loop_
_entity.id
_entity.type
_entity.pdbx_description
1 polymer ?
#
loop_
_entity_poly.entity_id
_entity_poly.type
_entity_poly.pdbx_seq_one_letter_code
_entity_poly.pdbx_strand_id
1 'polypeptide(L)'
;EDLYRPYKQKRRTRATVAREKGLEPLAQLLFAQERNCPRPEEAAQDFIDPDKGVETAADALQGANDIIAEWISDDAAVRKSLRELLERRGTLRSLAATEEDSVYRLYYDFEQPLSRLQGHQILAINRGEKEEKLKVTVLLDRELALPLLLILYLLHKESHNSGMILLCLIFATMLVCT
;
A
#
# COMPACT_ATOMS: atom_id res chain seq x y z
N GLU A 1 -12.15 -13.04 3.46
CA GLU A 1 -12.44 -11.63 3.16
C GLU A 1 -11.55 -11.11 2.04
N ASP A 2 -10.24 -11.43 2.03
CA ASP A 2 -9.28 -10.92 1.02
C ASP A 2 -9.63 -11.38 -0.41
N LEU A 3 -10.09 -12.61 -0.59
CA LEU A 3 -10.55 -13.12 -1.90
C LEU A 3 -11.84 -12.46 -2.41
N TYR A 4 -12.66 -11.95 -1.50
CA TYR A 4 -13.93 -11.30 -1.86
C TYR A 4 -13.77 -9.80 -2.14
N ARG A 5 -12.70 -9.19 -1.62
CA ARG A 5 -12.49 -7.74 -1.69
C ARG A 5 -12.49 -7.14 -3.10
N PRO A 6 -11.90 -7.77 -4.13
CA PRO A 6 -11.95 -7.24 -5.50
C PRO A 6 -13.38 -7.10 -6.06
N TYR A 7 -14.31 -7.93 -5.56
CA TYR A 7 -15.72 -7.97 -6.01
C TYR A 7 -16.65 -7.08 -5.18
N LYS A 8 -16.15 -6.53 -4.06
CA LYS A 8 -16.94 -5.65 -3.19
C LYS A 8 -17.14 -4.30 -3.87
N GLN A 9 -18.37 -3.80 -3.84
CA GLN A 9 -18.64 -2.44 -4.32
C GLN A 9 -17.79 -1.45 -3.55
N LYS A 10 -16.93 -0.72 -4.27
CA LYS A 10 -16.07 0.31 -3.71
C LYS A 10 -16.72 1.67 -3.83
N ARG A 11 -16.47 2.54 -2.86
CA ARG A 11 -16.75 3.97 -3.02
C ARG A 11 -15.87 4.51 -4.16
N ARG A 12 -16.29 5.63 -4.76
CA ARG A 12 -15.48 6.33 -5.78
C ARG A 12 -14.08 6.64 -5.23
N THR A 13 -13.07 5.99 -5.79
CA THR A 13 -11.66 6.13 -5.43
C THR A 13 -10.93 6.98 -6.46
N ARG A 14 -9.70 7.42 -6.17
CA ARG A 14 -8.84 8.08 -7.15
C ARG A 14 -8.58 7.18 -8.36
N ALA A 15 -8.39 5.88 -8.15
CA ALA A 15 -8.24 4.91 -9.24
C ALA A 15 -9.48 4.81 -10.13
N THR A 16 -10.70 4.88 -9.56
CA THR A 16 -11.93 4.92 -10.34
C THR A 16 -11.98 6.17 -11.24
N VAL A 17 -11.63 7.32 -10.68
CA VAL A 17 -11.55 8.57 -11.46
C VAL A 17 -10.49 8.48 -12.56
N ALA A 18 -9.32 7.88 -12.28
CA ALA A 18 -8.27 7.69 -13.27
C ALA A 18 -8.71 6.75 -14.42
N ARG A 19 -9.51 5.70 -14.12
CA ARG A 19 -10.11 4.83 -15.15
C ARG A 19 -11.14 5.59 -16.01
N GLU A 20 -11.98 6.42 -15.39
CA GLU A 20 -12.94 7.29 -16.10
C GLU A 20 -12.21 8.24 -17.05
N LYS A 21 -11.01 8.71 -16.71
CA LYS A 21 -10.13 9.52 -17.57
C LYS A 21 -9.44 8.71 -18.69
N GLY A 22 -9.58 7.37 -18.70
CA GLY A 22 -8.99 6.49 -19.72
C GLY A 22 -7.53 6.15 -19.52
N LEU A 23 -7.01 6.23 -18.27
CA LEU A 23 -5.61 5.98 -17.95
C LEU A 23 -5.30 4.49 -17.66
N GLU A 24 -6.28 3.60 -17.77
CA GLU A 24 -6.09 2.16 -17.52
C GLU A 24 -5.09 1.51 -18.48
N PRO A 25 -5.07 1.80 -19.81
CA PRO A 25 -4.06 1.24 -20.71
C PRO A 25 -2.64 1.68 -20.35
N LEU A 26 -2.45 2.94 -19.92
CA LEU A 26 -1.15 3.41 -19.43
C LEU A 26 -0.73 2.66 -18.18
N ALA A 27 -1.65 2.45 -17.24
CA ALA A 27 -1.39 1.65 -16.04
C ALA A 27 -0.99 0.22 -16.39
N GLN A 28 -1.67 -0.42 -17.35
CA GLN A 28 -1.33 -1.77 -17.84
C GLN A 28 0.06 -1.82 -18.48
N LEU A 29 0.40 -0.83 -19.31
CA LEU A 29 1.69 -0.73 -19.97
C LEU A 29 2.83 -0.56 -18.95
N LEU A 30 2.67 0.34 -17.99
CA LEU A 30 3.65 0.55 -16.92
C LEU A 30 3.75 -0.67 -16.00
N PHE A 31 2.63 -1.33 -15.74
CA PHE A 31 2.57 -2.53 -14.91
C PHE A 31 3.20 -3.74 -15.62
N ALA A 32 3.05 -3.87 -16.93
CA ALA A 32 3.64 -4.95 -17.73
C ALA A 32 5.18 -4.91 -17.74
N GLN A 33 5.82 -3.74 -17.66
CA GLN A 33 7.28 -3.59 -17.65
C GLN A 33 8.00 -4.42 -18.72
N GLU A 34 7.48 -4.42 -19.95
CA GLU A 34 8.09 -5.13 -21.05
C GLU A 34 9.46 -4.54 -21.38
N ARG A 35 10.40 -5.36 -21.92
CA ARG A 35 11.75 -4.89 -22.27
C ARG A 35 11.79 -3.73 -23.26
N ASN A 36 10.76 -3.60 -24.09
CA ASN A 36 10.61 -2.54 -25.09
C ASN A 36 9.65 -1.42 -24.62
N CYS A 37 9.31 -1.37 -23.32
CA CYS A 37 8.48 -0.33 -22.78
C CYS A 37 9.21 1.04 -22.91
N PRO A 38 8.57 2.06 -23.49
CA PRO A 38 9.13 3.41 -23.52
C PRO A 38 9.29 3.94 -22.09
N ARG A 39 10.05 5.01 -21.93
CA ARG A 39 10.16 5.67 -20.62
C ARG A 39 8.78 6.10 -20.13
N PRO A 40 8.50 6.05 -18.83
CA PRO A 40 7.18 6.40 -18.28
C PRO A 40 6.69 7.77 -18.74
N GLU A 41 7.60 8.76 -18.80
CA GLU A 41 7.27 10.12 -19.23
C GLU A 41 6.92 10.19 -20.72
N GLU A 42 7.57 9.38 -21.57
CA GLU A 42 7.29 9.29 -23.01
C GLU A 42 5.94 8.60 -23.24
N ALA A 43 5.72 7.47 -22.55
CA ALA A 43 4.45 6.74 -22.63
C ALA A 43 3.26 7.58 -22.17
N ALA A 44 3.45 8.43 -21.17
CA ALA A 44 2.39 9.27 -20.62
C ALA A 44 1.97 10.41 -21.57
N GLN A 45 2.81 10.81 -22.51
CA GLN A 45 2.48 11.89 -23.46
C GLN A 45 1.30 11.53 -24.35
N ASP A 46 1.16 10.27 -24.72
CA ASP A 46 0.06 9.79 -25.57
C ASP A 46 -1.30 9.78 -24.84
N PHE A 47 -1.30 9.97 -23.52
CA PHE A 47 -2.49 9.94 -22.66
C PHE A 47 -2.87 11.33 -22.12
N ILE A 48 -2.26 12.40 -22.62
CA ILE A 48 -2.64 13.76 -22.28
C ILE A 48 -3.95 14.09 -22.98
N ASP A 49 -5.00 14.36 -22.19
CA ASP A 49 -6.34 14.70 -22.69
C ASP A 49 -6.95 15.78 -21.78
N PRO A 50 -6.83 17.05 -22.14
CA PRO A 50 -7.38 18.15 -21.35
C PRO A 50 -8.89 18.07 -21.17
N ASP A 51 -9.63 17.51 -22.16
CA ASP A 51 -11.09 17.37 -22.09
C ASP A 51 -11.50 16.39 -20.96
N LYS A 52 -10.65 15.42 -20.64
CA LYS A 52 -10.83 14.50 -19.52
C LYS A 52 -10.12 14.96 -18.23
N GLY A 53 -9.52 16.15 -18.26
CA GLY A 53 -8.82 16.70 -17.09
C GLY A 53 -7.47 16.03 -16.83
N VAL A 54 -6.76 15.64 -17.87
CA VAL A 54 -5.35 15.20 -17.85
C VAL A 54 -4.54 16.22 -18.63
N GLU A 55 -4.03 17.22 -17.93
CA GLU A 55 -3.36 18.36 -18.58
C GLU A 55 -1.89 18.10 -18.85
N THR A 56 -1.26 17.26 -18.03
CA THR A 56 0.18 16.99 -18.09
C THR A 56 0.50 15.50 -18.06
N ALA A 57 1.69 15.13 -18.55
CA ALA A 57 2.22 13.76 -18.42
C ALA A 57 2.34 13.34 -16.95
N ALA A 58 2.61 14.27 -16.04
CA ALA A 58 2.65 14.00 -14.61
C ALA A 58 1.26 13.61 -14.05
N ASP A 59 0.18 14.25 -14.51
CA ASP A 59 -1.19 13.89 -14.13
C ASP A 59 -1.57 12.51 -14.65
N ALA A 60 -1.17 12.17 -15.89
CA ALA A 60 -1.37 10.85 -16.47
C ALA A 60 -0.64 9.77 -15.67
N LEU A 61 0.62 9.99 -15.29
CA LEU A 61 1.41 9.07 -14.47
C LEU A 61 0.83 8.93 -13.06
N GLN A 62 0.37 10.02 -12.46
CA GLN A 62 -0.26 9.96 -11.13
C GLN A 62 -1.54 9.12 -11.18
N GLY A 63 -2.38 9.30 -12.21
CA GLY A 63 -3.58 8.50 -12.38
C GLY A 63 -3.28 7.02 -12.63
N ALA A 64 -2.27 6.71 -13.45
CA ALA A 64 -1.81 5.35 -13.67
C ALA A 64 -1.28 4.72 -12.37
N ASN A 65 -0.51 5.46 -11.56
CA ASN A 65 -0.04 5.02 -10.26
C ASN A 65 -1.19 4.74 -9.29
N ASP A 66 -2.24 5.56 -9.26
CA ASP A 66 -3.41 5.34 -8.41
C ASP A 66 -4.13 4.02 -8.79
N ILE A 67 -4.21 3.69 -10.09
CA ILE A 67 -4.78 2.42 -10.58
C ILE A 67 -3.90 1.24 -10.15
N ILE A 68 -2.59 1.32 -10.37
CA ILE A 68 -1.63 0.27 -10.01
C ILE A 68 -1.65 0.04 -8.49
N ALA A 69 -1.68 1.10 -7.69
CA ALA A 69 -1.76 1.01 -6.23
C ALA A 69 -3.04 0.29 -5.77
N GLU A 70 -4.16 0.50 -6.47
CA GLU A 70 -5.40 -0.23 -6.19
C GLU A 70 -5.27 -1.72 -6.52
N TRP A 71 -4.67 -2.08 -7.67
CA TRP A 71 -4.44 -3.49 -8.02
C TRP A 71 -3.57 -4.21 -6.99
N ILE A 72 -2.45 -3.60 -6.58
CA ILE A 72 -1.57 -4.14 -5.54
C ILE A 72 -2.31 -4.26 -4.20
N SER A 73 -3.09 -3.25 -3.82
CA SER A 73 -3.86 -3.24 -2.57
C SER A 73 -4.94 -4.32 -2.52
N ASP A 74 -5.48 -4.73 -3.66
CA ASP A 74 -6.53 -5.75 -3.76
C ASP A 74 -5.97 -7.16 -3.90
N ASP A 75 -4.69 -7.31 -4.19
CA ASP A 75 -4.05 -8.62 -4.32
C ASP A 75 -4.04 -9.37 -2.98
N ALA A 76 -4.62 -10.58 -2.99
CA ALA A 76 -4.77 -11.38 -1.78
C ALA A 76 -3.43 -11.91 -1.25
N ALA A 77 -2.46 -12.21 -2.13
CA ALA A 77 -1.15 -12.72 -1.74
C ALA A 77 -0.32 -11.62 -1.08
N VAL A 78 -0.33 -10.42 -1.68
CA VAL A 78 0.32 -9.22 -1.14
C VAL A 78 -0.24 -8.89 0.25
N ARG A 79 -1.56 -8.90 0.40
CA ARG A 79 -2.24 -8.65 1.68
C ARG A 79 -1.89 -9.68 2.75
N LYS A 80 -1.85 -10.96 2.38
CA LYS A 80 -1.47 -12.04 3.30
C LYS A 80 -0.04 -11.83 3.81
N SER A 81 0.90 -11.61 2.92
CA SER A 81 2.31 -11.42 3.27
C SER A 81 2.55 -10.15 4.09
N LEU A 82 1.83 -9.07 3.77
CA LEU A 82 1.89 -7.83 4.56
C LEU A 82 1.35 -8.05 5.98
N ARG A 83 0.27 -8.84 6.13
CA ARG A 83 -0.27 -9.19 7.45
C ARG A 83 0.72 -10.03 8.26
N GLU A 84 1.35 -11.04 7.64
CA GLU A 84 2.39 -11.85 8.29
C GLU A 84 3.60 -11.00 8.72
N LEU A 85 3.99 -10.02 7.90
CA LEU A 85 5.05 -9.07 8.26
C LEU A 85 4.63 -8.20 9.45
N LEU A 86 3.40 -7.66 9.44
CA LEU A 86 2.85 -6.87 10.55
C LEU A 86 2.81 -7.68 11.85
N GLU A 87 2.37 -8.93 11.82
CA GLU A 87 2.34 -9.80 12.99
C GLU A 87 3.74 -10.02 13.60
N ARG A 88 4.77 -10.09 12.75
CA ARG A 88 6.16 -10.34 13.19
C ARG A 88 6.91 -9.08 13.59
N ARG A 89 6.70 -7.96 12.89
CA ARG A 89 7.52 -6.74 12.97
C ARG A 89 6.72 -5.48 13.30
N GLY A 90 5.41 -5.56 13.25
CA GLY A 90 4.54 -4.43 13.56
C GLY A 90 4.60 -4.06 15.04
N THR A 91 4.46 -2.79 15.32
CA THR A 91 4.38 -2.22 16.67
C THR A 91 3.10 -1.45 16.80
N LEU A 92 2.33 -1.70 17.86
CA LEU A 92 1.18 -0.91 18.21
C LEU A 92 1.62 0.27 19.06
N ARG A 93 1.21 1.47 18.66
CA ARG A 93 1.40 2.69 19.42
C ARG A 93 0.07 3.30 19.77
N SER A 94 -0.12 3.64 21.04
CA SER A 94 -1.30 4.34 21.53
C SER A 94 -0.87 5.63 22.22
N LEU A 95 -1.53 6.73 21.87
CA LEU A 95 -1.30 8.07 22.43
C LEU A 95 -2.61 8.59 23.02
N ALA A 96 -2.52 9.47 24.00
CA ALA A 96 -3.67 10.23 24.47
C ALA A 96 -4.27 11.07 23.32
N ALA A 97 -5.57 11.00 23.12
CA ALA A 97 -6.29 11.84 22.18
C ALA A 97 -6.78 13.14 22.82
N THR A 98 -6.89 13.17 24.17
CA THR A 98 -7.35 14.31 24.96
C THR A 98 -6.38 14.53 26.13
N GLU A 99 -6.34 15.77 26.65
CA GLU A 99 -5.54 16.10 27.83
C GLU A 99 -6.22 15.67 29.15
N GLU A 100 -7.47 15.23 29.08
CA GLU A 100 -8.22 14.79 30.23
C GLU A 100 -7.75 13.44 30.74
N ASP A 101 -7.62 13.32 32.06
CA ASP A 101 -7.28 12.04 32.69
C ASP A 101 -8.43 11.03 32.57
N SER A 102 -8.13 9.82 32.19
CA SER A 102 -9.12 8.75 32.00
C SER A 102 -8.63 7.40 32.54
N VAL A 103 -9.53 6.44 32.62
CA VAL A 103 -9.20 5.05 32.99
C VAL A 103 -8.15 4.40 32.06
N TYR A 104 -7.89 5.02 30.91
CA TYR A 104 -6.94 4.55 29.88
C TYR A 104 -5.53 5.16 30.05
N ARG A 105 -5.24 5.85 31.15
CA ARG A 105 -3.96 6.52 31.40
C ARG A 105 -2.74 5.63 31.19
N LEU A 106 -2.83 4.33 31.45
CA LEU A 106 -1.76 3.35 31.20
C LEU A 106 -1.39 3.19 29.72
N TYR A 107 -2.25 3.69 28.81
CA TYR A 107 -2.11 3.57 27.36
C TYR A 107 -1.90 4.94 26.67
N TYR A 108 -1.66 6.03 27.44
CA TYR A 108 -1.48 7.38 26.88
C TYR A 108 -0.17 7.56 26.12
N ASP A 109 0.86 6.81 26.48
CA ASP A 109 2.11 6.74 25.74
C ASP A 109 2.59 5.28 25.80
N PHE A 110 1.88 4.44 25.07
CA PHE A 110 2.10 3.00 25.09
C PHE A 110 2.58 2.56 23.70
N GLU A 111 3.69 1.81 23.71
CA GLU A 111 4.25 1.24 22.50
C GLU A 111 4.71 -0.20 22.77
N GLN A 112 4.22 -1.15 21.97
CA GLN A 112 4.58 -2.56 22.12
C GLN A 112 4.49 -3.31 20.80
N PRO A 113 5.44 -4.25 20.51
CA PRO A 113 5.35 -5.14 19.36
C PRO A 113 4.04 -5.92 19.35
N LEU A 114 3.40 -6.06 18.19
CA LEU A 114 2.13 -6.79 18.05
C LEU A 114 2.22 -8.23 18.55
N SER A 115 3.37 -8.88 18.36
CA SER A 115 3.62 -10.26 18.81
C SER A 115 3.61 -10.44 20.34
N ARG A 116 3.73 -9.36 21.12
CA ARG A 116 3.77 -9.38 22.60
C ARG A 116 2.49 -8.84 23.23
N LEU A 117 1.55 -8.31 22.42
CA LEU A 117 0.30 -7.77 22.94
C LEU A 117 -0.57 -8.85 23.55
N GLN A 118 -1.14 -8.55 24.71
CA GLN A 118 -2.06 -9.44 25.39
C GLN A 118 -3.52 -9.06 25.08
N GLY A 119 -4.42 -10.03 25.10
CA GLY A 119 -5.82 -9.83 24.74
C GLY A 119 -6.51 -8.72 25.56
N HIS A 120 -6.23 -8.63 26.88
CA HIS A 120 -6.81 -7.57 27.72
C HIS A 120 -6.32 -6.16 27.34
N GLN A 121 -5.06 -6.02 26.91
CA GLN A 121 -4.51 -4.74 26.43
C GLN A 121 -5.21 -4.31 25.15
N ILE A 122 -5.37 -5.22 24.19
CA ILE A 122 -6.07 -4.96 22.94
C ILE A 122 -7.51 -4.51 23.20
N LEU A 123 -8.22 -5.20 24.12
CA LEU A 123 -9.60 -4.84 24.46
C LEU A 123 -9.69 -3.45 25.13
N ALA A 124 -8.76 -3.14 26.02
CA ALA A 124 -8.72 -1.83 26.68
C ALA A 124 -8.41 -0.70 25.70
N ILE A 125 -7.40 -0.91 24.82
CA ILE A 125 -6.99 0.05 23.79
C ILE A 125 -8.13 0.30 22.79
N ASN A 126 -8.77 -0.76 22.28
CA ASN A 126 -9.90 -0.65 21.36
C ASN A 126 -11.09 0.09 21.97
N ARG A 127 -11.33 -0.11 23.26
CA ARG A 127 -12.39 0.63 23.97
C ARG A 127 -12.02 2.11 24.09
N GLY A 128 -10.77 2.43 24.49
CA GLY A 128 -10.29 3.79 24.60
C GLY A 128 -10.30 4.54 23.27
N GLU A 129 -9.98 3.85 22.15
CA GLU A 129 -10.08 4.41 20.80
C GLU A 129 -11.54 4.68 20.42
N LYS A 130 -12.45 3.75 20.71
CA LYS A 130 -13.89 3.93 20.44
C LYS A 130 -14.52 5.05 21.26
N GLU A 131 -14.01 5.31 22.46
CA GLU A 131 -14.41 6.41 23.34
C GLU A 131 -13.67 7.73 23.03
N GLU A 132 -12.89 7.75 21.92
CA GLU A 132 -12.11 8.92 21.47
C GLU A 132 -11.10 9.45 22.50
N LYS A 133 -10.71 8.62 23.48
CA LYS A 133 -9.71 8.93 24.51
C LYS A 133 -8.29 8.55 24.10
N LEU A 134 -8.15 7.60 23.18
CA LEU A 134 -6.87 7.12 22.65
C LEU A 134 -6.82 7.26 21.13
N LYS A 135 -5.64 7.62 20.63
CA LYS A 135 -5.29 7.56 19.21
C LYS A 135 -4.36 6.38 18.99
N VAL A 136 -4.86 5.35 18.30
CA VAL A 136 -4.15 4.09 18.08
C VAL A 136 -3.57 4.06 16.67
N THR A 137 -2.32 3.64 16.55
CA THR A 137 -1.61 3.52 15.27
C THR A 137 -0.80 2.24 15.27
N VAL A 138 -0.85 1.51 14.17
CA VAL A 138 0.06 0.39 13.94
C VAL A 138 1.22 0.89 13.09
N LEU A 139 2.40 0.77 13.62
CA LEU A 139 3.64 1.18 12.97
C LEU A 139 4.30 -0.05 12.34
N LEU A 140 4.77 0.11 11.13
CA LEU A 140 5.61 -0.84 10.44
C LEU A 140 6.76 -0.06 9.81
N ASP A 141 7.96 -0.57 9.95
CA ASP A 141 9.11 0.02 9.32
C ASP A 141 8.93 0.00 7.79
N ARG A 142 8.97 1.21 7.21
CA ARG A 142 8.77 1.42 5.79
C ARG A 142 9.89 0.78 4.97
N GLU A 143 11.11 0.78 5.47
CA GLU A 143 12.27 0.17 4.82
C GLU A 143 12.14 -1.36 4.72
N LEU A 144 11.39 -1.99 5.63
CA LEU A 144 11.07 -3.42 5.57
C LEU A 144 9.84 -3.71 4.70
N ALA A 145 8.84 -2.84 4.73
CA ALA A 145 7.58 -3.05 4.03
C ALA A 145 7.71 -2.86 2.51
N LEU A 146 8.40 -1.81 2.06
CA LEU A 146 8.52 -1.48 0.63
C LEU A 146 9.25 -2.54 -0.18
N PRO A 147 10.43 -3.05 0.22
CA PRO A 147 11.11 -4.12 -0.51
C PRO A 147 10.28 -5.41 -0.55
N LEU A 148 9.60 -5.76 0.54
CA LEU A 148 8.74 -6.94 0.57
C LEU A 148 7.59 -6.81 -0.43
N LEU A 149 6.89 -5.67 -0.44
CA LEU A 149 5.81 -5.40 -1.39
C LEU A 149 6.31 -5.46 -2.84
N LEU A 150 7.48 -4.89 -3.10
CA LEU A 150 8.11 -4.93 -4.42
C LEU A 150 8.46 -6.36 -4.84
N ILE A 151 9.12 -7.13 -3.97
CA ILE A 151 9.49 -8.52 -4.22
C ILE A 151 8.25 -9.39 -4.44
N LEU A 152 7.24 -9.27 -3.60
CA LEU A 152 5.99 -10.02 -3.75
C LEU A 152 5.29 -9.70 -5.06
N TYR A 153 5.25 -8.43 -5.42
CA TYR A 153 4.72 -7.99 -6.68
C TYR A 153 5.47 -8.59 -7.88
N LEU A 154 6.80 -8.57 -7.84
CA LEU A 154 7.64 -9.13 -8.88
C LEU A 154 7.51 -10.65 -8.98
N LEU A 155 7.47 -11.36 -7.86
CA LEU A 155 7.29 -12.82 -7.82
C LEU A 155 5.91 -13.24 -8.32
N HIS A 156 4.85 -12.48 -8.02
CA HIS A 156 3.51 -12.77 -8.54
C HIS A 156 3.44 -12.60 -10.06
N LYS A 157 4.15 -11.62 -10.60
CA LYS A 157 4.26 -11.40 -12.05
C LYS A 157 5.01 -12.53 -12.77
N GLU A 158 6.02 -13.13 -12.13
CA GLU A 158 6.83 -14.21 -12.73
C GLU A 158 6.09 -15.55 -12.86
N SER A 159 5.06 -15.78 -12.06
CA SER A 159 4.16 -16.94 -12.28
C SER A 159 3.52 -16.90 -13.67
N HIS A 160 3.58 -15.76 -14.37
CA HIS A 160 3.08 -15.59 -15.72
C HIS A 160 4.16 -15.41 -16.80
N ASN A 161 5.45 -15.16 -16.44
CA ASN A 161 6.48 -14.94 -17.49
C ASN A 161 7.91 -15.21 -16.96
N SER A 162 8.47 -16.38 -17.30
CA SER A 162 9.79 -16.87 -16.86
C SER A 162 10.96 -16.11 -17.51
N GLY A 163 11.42 -15.00 -16.98
CA GLY A 163 12.63 -14.40 -17.53
C GLY A 163 13.31 -13.23 -16.85
N MET A 164 12.82 -12.65 -15.77
CA MET A 164 13.31 -11.36 -15.28
C MET A 164 13.72 -11.29 -13.80
N ILE A 165 13.95 -12.44 -13.15
CA ILE A 165 14.33 -12.53 -11.71
C ILE A 165 15.64 -11.80 -11.41
N LEU A 166 16.62 -11.86 -12.30
CA LEU A 166 17.99 -11.43 -12.02
C LEU A 166 18.16 -9.91 -11.99
N LEU A 167 17.38 -9.17 -12.80
CA LEU A 167 17.52 -7.72 -12.91
C LEU A 167 16.86 -6.98 -11.72
N CYS A 168 15.79 -7.53 -11.18
CA CYS A 168 15.05 -6.94 -10.06
C CYS A 168 15.70 -7.15 -8.70
N LEU A 169 16.42 -8.27 -8.51
CA LEU A 169 17.24 -8.49 -7.31
C LEU A 169 18.40 -7.49 -7.23
N ILE A 170 18.99 -7.12 -8.38
CA ILE A 170 20.05 -6.12 -8.45
C ILE A 170 19.51 -4.72 -8.14
N PHE A 171 18.30 -4.37 -8.59
CA PHE A 171 17.67 -3.08 -8.29
C PHE A 171 17.23 -2.96 -6.82
N ALA A 172 16.71 -4.04 -6.23
CA ALA A 172 16.33 -4.07 -4.81
C ALA A 172 17.55 -3.95 -3.90
N THR A 173 18.69 -4.57 -4.27
CA THR A 173 19.95 -4.45 -3.51
C THR A 173 20.61 -3.08 -3.67
N MET A 174 20.45 -2.41 -4.82
CA MET A 174 20.95 -1.05 -5.03
C MET A 174 20.14 0.00 -4.24
N LEU A 175 18.84 -0.20 -4.04
CA LEU A 175 17.96 0.72 -3.27
C LEU A 175 18.13 0.58 -1.75
N VAL A 176 18.68 -0.54 -1.28
CA VAL A 176 18.98 -0.78 0.15
C VAL A 176 20.39 -0.27 0.52
N CYS A 177 21.27 -0.04 -0.46
CA CYS A 177 22.64 0.44 -0.25
C CYS A 177 22.84 1.95 -0.49
N THR A 178 21.77 2.72 -0.77
CA THR A 178 21.79 4.18 -0.85
C THR A 178 20.94 4.78 0.25
#